data_de5394f3afb2a5a6bb681a93cbcf3249
#
_entry.id   de5394f3afb2a5a6bb681a93cbcf3249
#
_cell.length_a   1.000
_cell.length_b   1.000
_cell.length_c   1.000
_cell.angle_alpha   90.00
_cell.angle_beta   90.00
_cell.angle_gamma   90.00
#
_symmetry.space_group_name_H-M   'P 1'
#
loop_
_entity.id
_entity.type
_entity.pdbx_description
1 polymer ?
#
loop_
_entity_poly.entity_id
_entity_poly.type
_entity_poly.pdbx_seq_one_letter_code
_entity_poly.pdbx_strand_id
1 'polypeptide(L)'
;MKKNITMIISIGCVSLILTMLMFTQFKTVDETDIMAIETMRETELRTELASWKEKYDAIDTEIQERELRISEYKNELNNDANSTELLSNEVKEAETYLGYRDVHGEGIVITLSDLDSPVDYQQLLELVNELKNAGAEAISINGQRIVSTSYISLINNSIILIDDVKTASPYEIKAIGDKKYLESALTIKGGYIDREKVSIKIDYKIEDNIVIPKYDGEISLKYSKEYKEKEEEAN
;
A
#
# COMPACT_ATOMS: atom_id res chain seq x y z
N MET A 1 8.93 79.41 3.88
CA MET A 1 10.00 78.36 4.13
C MET A 1 9.65 77.38 5.23
N LYS A 2 9.18 77.78 6.44
CA LYS A 2 8.87 76.83 7.52
C LYS A 2 7.82 75.76 7.22
N LYS A 3 6.78 76.06 6.44
CA LYS A 3 5.67 75.16 6.11
C LYS A 3 6.10 73.98 5.18
N ASN A 4 7.10 74.22 4.32
CA ASN A 4 7.60 73.14 3.42
C ASN A 4 8.53 72.18 4.17
N ILE A 5 9.24 72.64 5.20
CA ILE A 5 10.15 71.83 6.00
C ILE A 5 9.33 70.85 6.88
N THR A 6 8.23 71.34 7.52
CA THR A 6 7.35 70.47 8.29
C THR A 6 6.66 69.40 7.45
N MET A 7 6.29 69.72 6.20
CA MET A 7 5.72 68.75 5.26
C MET A 7 6.73 67.69 4.87
N ILE A 8 7.98 68.05 4.60
CA ILE A 8 9.04 67.08 4.25
C ILE A 8 9.36 66.15 5.44
N ILE A 9 9.40 66.70 6.66
CA ILE A 9 9.64 65.91 7.87
C ILE A 9 8.49 64.92 8.13
N SER A 10 7.23 65.34 7.93
CA SER A 10 6.08 64.45 8.13
C SER A 10 6.04 63.32 7.13
N ILE A 11 6.37 63.57 5.86
CA ILE A 11 6.48 62.52 4.81
C ILE A 11 7.61 61.55 5.13
N GLY A 12 8.77 62.05 5.58
CA GLY A 12 9.88 61.25 6.02
C GLY A 12 9.56 60.31 7.19
N CYS A 13 8.83 60.84 8.22
CA CYS A 13 8.39 60.00 9.34
C CYS A 13 7.40 58.90 8.92
N VAL A 14 6.43 59.22 8.08
CA VAL A 14 5.45 58.26 7.58
C VAL A 14 6.16 57.16 6.74
N SER A 15 7.09 57.52 5.88
CA SER A 15 7.87 56.58 5.10
C SER A 15 8.71 55.66 5.98
N LEU A 16 9.31 56.19 7.06
CA LEU A 16 10.13 55.43 8.00
C LEU A 16 9.27 54.40 8.79
N ILE A 17 8.07 54.83 9.22
CA ILE A 17 7.11 53.93 9.90
C ILE A 17 6.63 52.83 8.96
N LEU A 18 6.31 53.14 7.71
CA LEU A 18 5.89 52.16 6.72
C LEU A 18 6.99 51.12 6.41
N THR A 19 8.23 51.57 6.24
CA THR A 19 9.36 50.65 6.02
C THR A 19 9.64 49.79 7.24
N MET A 20 9.48 50.31 8.45
CA MET A 20 9.65 49.54 9.69
C MET A 20 8.54 48.49 9.86
N LEU A 21 7.29 48.83 9.55
CA LEU A 21 6.16 47.87 9.54
C LEU A 21 6.36 46.77 8.48
N MET A 22 6.82 47.14 7.30
CA MET A 22 7.09 46.19 6.24
C MET A 22 8.21 45.20 6.64
N PHE A 23 9.25 45.71 7.30
CA PHE A 23 10.37 44.87 7.78
C PHE A 23 9.94 43.88 8.88
N THR A 24 9.06 44.32 9.80
CA THR A 24 8.52 43.42 10.85
C THR A 24 7.60 42.37 10.26
N GLN A 25 6.77 42.70 9.26
CA GLN A 25 5.90 41.72 8.60
C GLN A 25 6.71 40.62 7.84
N PHE A 26 7.76 41.01 7.12
CA PHE A 26 8.63 40.01 6.44
C PHE A 26 9.32 39.11 7.45
N LYS A 27 9.84 39.63 8.55
CA LYS A 27 10.52 38.84 9.57
C LYS A 27 9.59 37.83 10.26
N THR A 28 8.32 38.21 10.50
CA THR A 28 7.32 37.34 11.16
C THR A 28 6.86 36.23 10.25
N VAL A 29 6.75 36.48 8.94
CA VAL A 29 6.35 35.47 7.96
C VAL A 29 7.42 34.36 7.82
N ASP A 30 8.69 34.75 7.69
CA ASP A 30 9.78 33.79 7.54
C ASP A 30 9.96 32.88 8.78
N GLU A 31 9.86 33.44 9.99
CA GLU A 31 9.99 32.64 11.23
C GLU A 31 8.78 31.71 11.45
N THR A 32 7.58 32.11 11.05
CA THR A 32 6.37 31.30 11.22
C THR A 32 6.33 30.14 10.23
N ASP A 33 6.74 30.36 8.98
CA ASP A 33 6.79 29.32 7.96
C ASP A 33 7.86 28.25 8.25
N ILE A 34 9.04 28.67 8.71
CA ILE A 34 10.12 27.74 9.07
C ILE A 34 9.71 26.90 10.27
N MET A 35 9.13 27.48 11.31
CA MET A 35 8.68 26.76 12.50
C MET A 35 7.50 25.82 12.19
N ALA A 36 6.60 26.20 11.30
CA ALA A 36 5.51 25.34 10.84
C ALA A 36 6.03 24.13 10.05
N ILE A 37 6.99 24.35 9.15
CA ILE A 37 7.64 23.27 8.37
C ILE A 37 8.43 22.33 9.29
N GLU A 38 9.12 22.85 10.27
CA GLU A 38 9.94 22.08 11.21
C GLU A 38 9.07 21.21 12.14
N THR A 39 7.94 21.76 12.64
CA THR A 39 6.96 21.00 13.44
C THR A 39 6.21 19.96 12.60
N MET A 40 5.88 20.24 11.36
CA MET A 40 5.28 19.27 10.44
C MET A 40 6.24 18.09 10.18
N ARG A 41 7.51 18.39 9.94
CA ARG A 41 8.54 17.38 9.72
C ARG A 41 8.81 16.53 10.98
N GLU A 42 8.79 17.13 12.16
CA GLU A 42 8.95 16.40 13.42
C GLU A 42 7.77 15.47 13.68
N THR A 43 6.53 15.93 13.45
CA THR A 43 5.32 15.09 13.60
C THR A 43 5.28 13.95 12.59
N GLU A 44 5.67 14.20 11.35
CA GLU A 44 5.77 13.19 10.30
C GLU A 44 6.79 12.11 10.67
N LEU A 45 8.01 12.50 11.07
CA LEU A 45 9.04 11.59 11.54
C LEU A 45 8.64 10.79 12.78
N ARG A 46 7.93 11.40 13.73
CA ARG A 46 7.40 10.70 14.91
C ARG A 46 6.35 9.67 14.54
N THR A 47 5.48 9.99 13.59
CA THR A 47 4.46 9.07 13.08
C THR A 47 5.10 7.91 12.33
N GLU A 48 6.10 8.20 11.50
CA GLU A 48 6.85 7.17 10.77
C GLU A 48 7.61 6.26 11.74
N LEU A 49 8.29 6.83 12.75
CA LEU A 49 8.96 6.06 13.79
C LEU A 49 7.99 5.17 14.58
N ALA A 50 6.81 5.68 14.93
CA ALA A 50 5.78 4.90 15.61
C ALA A 50 5.28 3.73 14.73
N SER A 51 5.06 3.97 13.46
CA SER A 51 4.68 2.94 12.49
C SER A 51 5.77 1.87 12.32
N TRP A 52 7.04 2.27 12.23
CA TRP A 52 8.15 1.32 12.18
C TRP A 52 8.30 0.51 13.46
N LYS A 53 8.06 1.13 14.63
CA LYS A 53 8.08 0.42 15.89
C LYS A 53 6.95 -0.59 15.98
N GLU A 54 5.74 -0.23 15.56
CA GLU A 54 4.59 -1.14 15.52
C GLU A 54 4.85 -2.33 14.59
N LYS A 55 5.42 -2.08 13.40
CA LYS A 55 5.84 -3.15 12.48
C LYS A 55 6.91 -4.05 13.10
N TYR A 56 7.88 -3.47 13.79
CA TYR A 56 8.93 -4.24 14.46
C TYR A 56 8.34 -5.14 15.56
N ASP A 57 7.48 -4.58 16.41
CA ASP A 57 6.84 -5.32 17.49
C ASP A 57 5.93 -6.45 16.95
N ALA A 58 5.25 -6.21 15.81
CA ALA A 58 4.46 -7.23 15.12
C ALA A 58 5.35 -8.37 14.56
N ILE A 59 6.46 -8.05 13.92
CA ILE A 59 7.42 -9.04 13.41
C ILE A 59 8.06 -9.84 14.56
N ASP A 60 8.41 -9.19 15.65
CA ASP A 60 8.97 -9.87 16.83
C ASP A 60 7.97 -10.86 17.43
N THR A 61 6.70 -10.47 17.49
CA THR A 61 5.61 -11.36 17.93
C THR A 61 5.46 -12.56 16.98
N GLU A 62 5.50 -12.33 15.67
CA GLU A 62 5.43 -13.40 14.67
C GLU A 62 6.62 -14.37 14.78
N ILE A 63 7.82 -13.86 15.02
CA ILE A 63 9.01 -14.70 15.25
C ILE A 63 8.80 -15.59 16.47
N GLN A 64 8.32 -15.05 17.60
CA GLN A 64 8.06 -15.82 18.81
C GLN A 64 7.00 -16.90 18.58
N GLU A 65 5.92 -16.59 17.86
CA GLU A 65 4.90 -17.58 17.51
C GLU A 65 5.45 -18.69 16.62
N ARG A 66 6.31 -18.36 15.65
CA ARG A 66 6.96 -19.36 14.78
C ARG A 66 7.94 -20.23 15.56
N GLU A 67 8.69 -19.68 16.52
CA GLU A 67 9.59 -20.45 17.38
C GLU A 67 8.82 -21.42 18.30
N LEU A 68 7.69 -20.98 18.87
CA LEU A 68 6.79 -21.84 19.63
C LEU A 68 6.26 -22.98 18.75
N ARG A 69 5.78 -22.68 17.55
CA ARG A 69 5.29 -23.66 16.57
C ARG A 69 6.37 -24.69 16.20
N ILE A 70 7.60 -24.24 15.96
CA ILE A 70 8.75 -25.15 15.73
C ILE A 70 9.01 -26.06 16.93
N SER A 71 8.87 -25.54 18.15
CA SER A 71 9.02 -26.34 19.37
C SER A 71 7.91 -27.38 19.50
N GLU A 72 6.67 -27.01 19.19
CA GLU A 72 5.52 -27.93 19.14
C GLU A 72 5.73 -29.03 18.11
N TYR A 73 6.13 -28.69 16.88
CA TYR A 73 6.44 -29.66 15.83
C TYR A 73 7.53 -30.65 16.23
N LYS A 74 8.60 -30.18 16.91
CA LYS A 74 9.65 -31.06 17.41
C LYS A 74 9.13 -32.04 18.47
N ASN A 75 8.21 -31.61 19.31
CA ASN A 75 7.61 -32.45 20.34
C ASN A 75 6.60 -33.45 19.75
N GLU A 76 5.88 -33.08 18.71
CA GLU A 76 4.84 -33.89 18.08
C GLU A 76 5.40 -34.87 17.06
N LEU A 77 6.54 -34.60 16.42
CA LEU A 77 7.28 -35.56 15.61
C LEU A 77 7.66 -36.84 16.36
N ASN A 78 7.64 -36.77 17.69
CA ASN A 78 7.85 -37.95 18.55
C ASN A 78 6.56 -38.75 18.85
N ASN A 79 5.39 -38.31 18.31
CA ASN A 79 4.10 -38.97 18.50
C ASN A 79 3.39 -39.19 17.16
N ASP A 80 3.43 -40.38 16.62
CA ASP A 80 2.93 -40.78 15.29
C ASP A 80 1.46 -40.45 15.00
N ALA A 81 0.62 -40.24 16.03
CA ALA A 81 -0.81 -39.95 15.81
C ALA A 81 -1.13 -38.48 15.44
N ASN A 82 -0.31 -37.52 15.87
CA ASN A 82 -0.56 -36.09 15.68
C ASN A 82 0.11 -35.54 14.41
N SER A 83 1.07 -36.27 13.86
CA SER A 83 1.83 -35.84 12.67
C SER A 83 0.95 -35.63 11.44
N THR A 84 -0.15 -36.37 11.31
CA THR A 84 -1.07 -36.25 10.16
C THR A 84 -1.90 -34.96 10.21
N GLU A 85 -2.33 -34.55 11.39
CA GLU A 85 -3.13 -33.31 11.56
C GLU A 85 -2.26 -32.07 11.35
N LEU A 86 -1.02 -32.07 11.85
CA LEU A 86 -0.03 -31.04 11.63
C LEU A 86 0.27 -30.83 10.15
N LEU A 87 0.62 -31.92 9.47
CA LEU A 87 0.91 -31.89 8.03
C LEU A 87 -0.31 -31.35 7.24
N SER A 88 -1.52 -31.75 7.62
CA SER A 88 -2.75 -31.23 7.02
C SER A 88 -2.91 -29.73 7.21
N ASN A 89 -2.55 -29.19 8.37
CA ASN A 89 -2.63 -27.76 8.65
C ASN A 89 -1.55 -26.98 7.90
N GLU A 90 -0.33 -27.49 7.81
CA GLU A 90 0.73 -26.88 6.98
C GLU A 90 0.35 -26.84 5.49
N VAL A 91 -0.24 -27.92 4.97
CA VAL A 91 -0.74 -27.95 3.59
C VAL A 91 -1.81 -26.88 3.40
N LYS A 92 -2.77 -26.73 4.32
CA LYS A 92 -3.81 -25.69 4.25
C LYS A 92 -3.22 -24.28 4.30
N GLU A 93 -2.23 -24.05 5.13
CA GLU A 93 -1.53 -22.76 5.21
C GLU A 93 -0.79 -22.46 3.90
N ALA A 94 -0.04 -23.43 3.38
CA ALA A 94 0.63 -23.30 2.09
C ALA A 94 -0.36 -23.05 0.92
N GLU A 95 -1.50 -23.75 0.87
CA GLU A 95 -2.55 -23.52 -0.11
C GLU A 95 -3.12 -22.10 -0.01
N THR A 96 -3.27 -21.57 1.21
CA THR A 96 -3.75 -20.22 1.45
C THR A 96 -2.76 -19.17 0.91
N TYR A 97 -1.46 -19.32 1.20
CA TYR A 97 -0.40 -18.46 0.68
C TYR A 97 -0.29 -18.51 -0.85
N LEU A 98 -0.44 -19.68 -1.44
CA LEU A 98 -0.43 -19.86 -2.89
C LEU A 98 -1.71 -19.37 -3.57
N GLY A 99 -2.74 -19.03 -2.80
CA GLY A 99 -4.03 -18.56 -3.31
C GLY A 99 -5.00 -19.67 -3.69
N TYR A 100 -4.75 -20.93 -3.37
CA TYR A 100 -5.65 -22.06 -3.67
C TYR A 100 -6.83 -22.23 -2.72
N ARG A 101 -7.00 -21.30 -1.77
CA ARG A 101 -8.13 -21.28 -0.85
C ARG A 101 -8.85 -19.95 -0.91
N ASP A 102 -10.17 -19.99 -0.72
CA ASP A 102 -10.94 -18.77 -0.48
C ASP A 102 -10.46 -18.12 0.81
N VAL A 103 -10.35 -16.80 0.79
CA VAL A 103 -9.93 -16.01 1.95
C VAL A 103 -10.92 -14.90 2.24
N HIS A 104 -11.01 -14.49 3.49
CA HIS A 104 -11.81 -13.35 3.89
C HIS A 104 -11.07 -12.52 4.94
N GLY A 105 -11.34 -11.23 4.97
CA GLY A 105 -10.72 -10.31 5.93
C GLY A 105 -11.16 -8.87 5.69
N GLU A 106 -10.65 -7.96 6.50
CA GLU A 106 -10.85 -6.53 6.29
C GLU A 106 -10.01 -6.03 5.10
N GLY A 107 -10.42 -4.91 4.53
CA GLY A 107 -9.68 -4.35 3.41
C GLY A 107 -10.45 -3.27 2.64
N ILE A 108 -10.17 -3.18 1.34
CA ILE A 108 -10.71 -2.17 0.44
C ILE A 108 -11.30 -2.81 -0.83
N VAL A 109 -12.43 -2.29 -1.25
CA VAL A 109 -13.05 -2.60 -2.55
C VAL A 109 -13.00 -1.35 -3.42
N ILE A 110 -12.41 -1.45 -4.60
CA ILE A 110 -12.21 -0.35 -5.54
C ILE A 110 -12.93 -0.68 -6.83
N THR A 111 -13.65 0.27 -7.37
CA THR A 111 -14.32 0.13 -8.67
C THR A 111 -13.74 1.13 -9.65
N LEU A 112 -13.13 0.64 -10.71
CA LEU A 112 -12.68 1.45 -11.85
C LEU A 112 -13.71 1.35 -12.98
N SER A 113 -14.15 2.50 -13.47
CA SER A 113 -15.10 2.58 -14.57
C SER A 113 -14.62 3.57 -15.62
N ASP A 114 -14.97 3.30 -16.86
CA ASP A 114 -14.70 4.20 -17.97
C ASP A 114 -15.37 5.57 -17.71
N LEU A 115 -14.67 6.64 -18.03
CA LEU A 115 -15.15 8.01 -17.93
C LEU A 115 -14.90 8.70 -19.29
N ASP A 116 -13.83 9.49 -19.41
CA ASP A 116 -13.43 10.16 -20.65
C ASP A 116 -12.62 9.23 -21.56
N SER A 117 -12.00 8.22 -20.96
CA SER A 117 -11.27 7.15 -21.65
C SER A 117 -11.60 5.78 -21.05
N PRO A 118 -11.45 4.70 -21.85
CA PRO A 118 -11.51 3.34 -21.29
C PRO A 118 -10.42 3.13 -20.25
N VAL A 119 -10.73 2.32 -19.22
CA VAL A 119 -9.71 1.85 -18.28
C VAL A 119 -8.67 1.02 -19.03
N ASP A 120 -7.40 1.38 -18.89
CA ASP A 120 -6.27 0.69 -19.54
C ASP A 120 -5.71 -0.42 -18.62
N TYR A 121 -5.12 -1.45 -19.26
CA TYR A 121 -4.46 -2.54 -18.54
C TYR A 121 -3.30 -2.07 -17.64
N GLN A 122 -2.61 -0.98 -18.02
CA GLN A 122 -1.53 -0.38 -17.24
C GLN A 122 -2.06 0.19 -15.91
N GLN A 123 -3.24 0.80 -15.91
CA GLN A 123 -3.89 1.32 -14.71
C GLN A 123 -4.25 0.18 -13.75
N LEU A 124 -4.75 -0.95 -14.27
CA LEU A 124 -5.01 -2.13 -13.44
C LEU A 124 -3.72 -2.72 -12.84
N LEU A 125 -2.66 -2.80 -13.66
CA LEU A 125 -1.36 -3.31 -13.22
C LEU A 125 -0.74 -2.41 -12.16
N GLU A 126 -0.80 -1.10 -12.35
CA GLU A 126 -0.31 -0.11 -11.38
C GLU A 126 -1.09 -0.22 -10.06
N LEU A 127 -2.42 -0.29 -10.11
CA LEU A 127 -3.25 -0.44 -8.92
C LEU A 127 -2.90 -1.71 -8.14
N VAL A 128 -2.72 -2.85 -8.82
CA VAL A 128 -2.31 -4.10 -8.17
C VAL A 128 -0.94 -3.96 -7.49
N ASN A 129 0.01 -3.25 -8.14
CA ASN A 129 1.32 -3.01 -7.55
C ASN A 129 1.25 -2.08 -6.34
N GLU A 130 0.44 -1.02 -6.40
CA GLU A 130 0.22 -0.13 -5.25
C GLU A 130 -0.41 -0.88 -4.06
N LEU A 131 -1.41 -1.73 -4.31
CA LEU A 131 -2.02 -2.55 -3.28
C LEU A 131 -1.04 -3.54 -2.66
N LYS A 132 -0.21 -4.21 -3.48
CA LYS A 132 0.86 -5.09 -2.98
C LYS A 132 1.88 -4.33 -2.14
N ASN A 133 2.28 -3.14 -2.58
CA ASN A 133 3.21 -2.28 -1.86
C ASN A 133 2.62 -1.78 -0.52
N ALA A 134 1.30 -1.57 -0.47
CA ALA A 134 0.56 -1.21 0.73
C ALA A 134 0.31 -2.39 1.69
N GLY A 135 0.81 -3.59 1.38
CA GLY A 135 0.70 -4.76 2.22
C GLY A 135 -0.59 -5.57 2.03
N ALA A 136 -1.20 -5.53 0.84
CA ALA A 136 -2.33 -6.41 0.55
C ALA A 136 -1.90 -7.88 0.56
N GLU A 137 -2.59 -8.70 1.36
CA GLU A 137 -2.35 -10.14 1.51
C GLU A 137 -3.04 -10.95 0.41
N ALA A 138 -4.15 -10.45 -0.10
CA ALA A 138 -4.90 -11.07 -1.17
C ALA A 138 -5.56 -10.00 -2.04
N ILE A 139 -5.54 -10.20 -3.36
CA ILE A 139 -6.14 -9.29 -4.34
C ILE A 139 -6.95 -10.11 -5.34
N SER A 140 -8.09 -9.56 -5.77
CA SER A 140 -8.84 -10.08 -6.93
C SER A 140 -9.34 -8.95 -7.81
N ILE A 141 -9.51 -9.21 -9.10
CA ILE A 141 -10.13 -8.30 -10.07
C ILE A 141 -11.28 -9.05 -10.74
N ASN A 142 -12.49 -8.52 -10.66
CA ASN A 142 -13.72 -9.14 -11.19
C ASN A 142 -13.85 -10.63 -10.79
N GLY A 143 -13.46 -10.95 -9.53
CA GLY A 143 -13.50 -12.31 -9.00
C GLY A 143 -12.31 -13.19 -9.38
N GLN A 144 -11.40 -12.74 -10.24
CA GLN A 144 -10.16 -13.47 -10.55
C GLN A 144 -9.10 -13.19 -9.49
N ARG A 145 -8.65 -14.21 -8.77
CA ARG A 145 -7.58 -14.11 -7.76
C ARG A 145 -6.25 -13.78 -8.42
N ILE A 146 -5.57 -12.76 -7.92
CA ILE A 146 -4.22 -12.41 -8.36
C ILE A 146 -3.21 -13.12 -7.47
N VAL A 147 -2.38 -13.95 -8.09
CA VAL A 147 -1.28 -14.70 -7.45
C VAL A 147 0.07 -14.27 -8.02
N SER A 148 1.16 -14.87 -7.57
CA SER A 148 2.53 -14.53 -8.00
C SER A 148 2.77 -14.75 -9.50
N THR A 149 2.07 -15.68 -10.10
CA THR A 149 2.17 -16.02 -11.53
C THR A 149 1.13 -15.31 -12.39
N SER A 150 0.17 -14.62 -11.80
CA SER A 150 -0.87 -13.92 -12.52
C SER A 150 -0.32 -12.77 -13.37
N TYR A 151 -0.92 -12.60 -14.53
CA TYR A 151 -0.58 -11.51 -15.46
C TYR A 151 -1.82 -10.80 -15.98
N ILE A 152 -1.65 -9.51 -16.26
CA ILE A 152 -2.65 -8.67 -16.90
C ILE A 152 -2.10 -8.28 -18.26
N SER A 153 -2.83 -8.58 -19.33
CA SER A 153 -2.39 -8.34 -20.70
C SER A 153 -3.47 -7.69 -21.55
N LEU A 154 -3.04 -7.02 -22.61
CA LEU A 154 -3.91 -6.39 -23.59
C LEU A 154 -3.81 -7.14 -24.92
N ILE A 155 -4.94 -7.60 -25.47
CA ILE A 155 -5.01 -8.24 -26.77
C ILE A 155 -5.80 -7.35 -27.74
N ASN A 156 -5.30 -7.27 -28.98
CA ASN A 156 -5.92 -6.49 -30.06
C ASN A 156 -6.20 -5.02 -29.68
N ASN A 157 -5.39 -4.42 -28.82
CA ASN A 157 -5.51 -3.04 -28.33
C ASN A 157 -6.87 -2.69 -27.68
N SER A 158 -7.67 -3.67 -27.27
CA SER A 158 -9.01 -3.40 -26.72
C SER A 158 -9.53 -4.41 -25.72
N ILE A 159 -8.89 -5.57 -25.59
CA ILE A 159 -9.38 -6.64 -24.73
C ILE A 159 -8.34 -6.87 -23.61
N ILE A 160 -8.74 -6.61 -22.37
CA ILE A 160 -7.92 -6.91 -21.21
C ILE A 160 -8.18 -8.35 -20.76
N LEU A 161 -7.09 -9.10 -20.56
CA LEU A 161 -7.11 -10.43 -20.00
C LEU A 161 -6.41 -10.44 -18.64
N ILE A 162 -6.95 -11.21 -17.73
CA ILE A 162 -6.34 -11.58 -16.46
C ILE A 162 -6.24 -13.09 -16.46
N ASP A 163 -5.02 -13.64 -16.46
CA ASP A 163 -4.78 -15.09 -16.56
C ASP A 163 -5.63 -15.76 -17.64
N ASP A 164 -5.57 -15.23 -18.88
CA ASP A 164 -6.35 -15.67 -20.04
C ASP A 164 -7.88 -15.44 -19.95
N VAL A 165 -8.40 -14.97 -18.84
CA VAL A 165 -9.82 -14.65 -18.69
C VAL A 165 -10.12 -13.24 -19.15
N LYS A 166 -11.02 -13.11 -20.14
CA LYS A 166 -11.46 -11.81 -20.64
C LYS A 166 -12.24 -11.05 -19.58
N THR A 167 -11.82 -9.81 -19.34
CA THR A 167 -12.48 -8.90 -18.39
C THR A 167 -12.78 -7.55 -19.04
N ALA A 168 -13.74 -6.84 -18.50
CA ALA A 168 -14.20 -5.54 -19.01
C ALA A 168 -14.67 -4.64 -17.87
N SER A 169 -14.72 -3.33 -18.15
CA SER A 169 -15.27 -2.31 -17.27
C SER A 169 -16.76 -2.56 -16.96
N PRO A 170 -17.23 -2.27 -15.71
CA PRO A 170 -16.43 -1.82 -14.58
C PRO A 170 -15.56 -2.93 -14.00
N TYR A 171 -14.37 -2.55 -13.53
CA TYR A 171 -13.46 -3.45 -12.83
C TYR A 171 -13.69 -3.31 -11.33
N GLU A 172 -14.08 -4.40 -10.66
CA GLU A 172 -14.15 -4.49 -9.21
C GLU A 172 -12.85 -5.12 -8.68
N ILE A 173 -12.05 -4.34 -7.98
CA ILE A 173 -10.82 -4.79 -7.36
C ILE A 173 -11.08 -4.93 -5.85
N LYS A 174 -10.84 -6.12 -5.30
CA LYS A 174 -10.91 -6.40 -3.88
C LYS A 174 -9.51 -6.67 -3.36
N ALA A 175 -9.16 -6.05 -2.23
CA ALA A 175 -7.90 -6.28 -1.56
C ALA A 175 -8.13 -6.49 -0.07
N ILE A 176 -7.60 -7.57 0.49
CA ILE A 176 -7.57 -7.88 1.92
C ILE A 176 -6.23 -7.43 2.48
N GLY A 177 -6.24 -6.78 3.64
CA GLY A 177 -5.07 -6.26 4.35
C GLY A 177 -5.49 -5.15 5.32
N ASP A 178 -4.53 -4.54 6.01
CA ASP A 178 -4.84 -3.42 6.89
C ASP A 178 -5.50 -2.28 6.10
N LYS A 179 -6.79 -2.07 6.37
CA LYS A 179 -7.63 -1.14 5.63
C LYS A 179 -7.14 0.32 5.70
N LYS A 180 -6.46 0.71 6.79
CA LYS A 180 -5.92 2.07 6.95
C LYS A 180 -4.70 2.28 6.05
N TYR A 181 -3.81 1.28 5.99
CA TYR A 181 -2.65 1.35 5.11
C TYR A 181 -3.05 1.28 3.64
N LEU A 182 -3.99 0.41 3.28
CA LEU A 182 -4.51 0.30 1.92
C LEU A 182 -5.16 1.61 1.46
N GLU A 183 -6.04 2.20 2.29
CA GLU A 183 -6.67 3.49 1.98
C GLU A 183 -5.64 4.60 1.86
N SER A 184 -4.73 4.72 2.82
CA SER A 184 -3.72 5.78 2.86
C SER A 184 -2.81 5.73 1.63
N ALA A 185 -2.34 4.55 1.23
CA ALA A 185 -1.47 4.40 0.06
C ALA A 185 -2.13 4.88 -1.24
N LEU A 186 -3.43 4.62 -1.39
CA LEU A 186 -4.16 4.99 -2.60
C LEU A 186 -4.58 6.46 -2.63
N THR A 187 -4.88 7.06 -1.46
CA THR A 187 -5.46 8.42 -1.35
C THR A 187 -4.43 9.50 -1.09
N ILE A 188 -3.16 9.15 -0.81
CA ILE A 188 -2.09 10.12 -0.60
C ILE A 188 -2.00 11.10 -1.76
N LYS A 189 -1.68 12.35 -1.49
CA LYS A 189 -1.53 13.37 -2.52
C LYS A 189 -0.47 12.97 -3.56
N GLY A 190 -0.86 12.93 -4.84
CA GLY A 190 -0.03 12.40 -5.92
C GLY A 190 0.00 10.86 -6.00
N GLY A 191 -0.76 10.15 -5.16
CA GLY A 191 -0.97 8.71 -5.23
C GLY A 191 -1.86 8.28 -6.41
N TYR A 192 -2.16 6.98 -6.46
CA TYR A 192 -2.89 6.39 -7.58
C TYR A 192 -4.21 7.09 -7.88
N ILE A 193 -5.08 7.24 -6.88
CA ILE A 193 -6.41 7.86 -7.06
C ILE A 193 -6.27 9.31 -7.53
N ASP A 194 -5.31 10.07 -6.97
CA ASP A 194 -5.14 11.49 -7.32
C ASP A 194 -4.67 11.69 -8.77
N ARG A 195 -3.87 10.77 -9.29
CA ARG A 195 -3.41 10.78 -10.68
C ARG A 195 -4.49 10.33 -11.66
N GLU A 196 -5.16 9.22 -11.36
CA GLU A 196 -6.02 8.54 -12.33
C GLU A 196 -7.45 9.08 -12.39
N LYS A 197 -7.95 9.74 -11.34
CA LYS A 197 -9.33 10.31 -11.28
C LYS A 197 -9.66 11.32 -12.38
N VAL A 198 -8.66 11.79 -13.13
CA VAL A 198 -8.85 12.73 -14.25
C VAL A 198 -9.30 12.00 -15.51
N SER A 199 -8.87 10.74 -15.69
CA SER A 199 -9.10 9.96 -16.90
C SER A 199 -10.17 8.89 -16.73
N ILE A 200 -10.28 8.31 -15.56
CA ILE A 200 -11.22 7.24 -15.22
C ILE A 200 -12.00 7.57 -13.95
N LYS A 201 -13.19 6.97 -13.82
CA LYS A 201 -13.97 7.06 -12.60
C LYS A 201 -13.49 6.02 -11.60
N ILE A 202 -13.15 6.49 -10.38
CA ILE A 202 -12.68 5.65 -9.28
C ILE A 202 -13.61 5.85 -8.09
N ASP A 203 -14.28 4.77 -7.69
CA ASP A 203 -15.04 4.69 -6.44
C ASP A 203 -14.35 3.67 -5.54
N TYR A 204 -14.29 3.91 -4.22
CA TYR A 204 -13.77 2.93 -3.28
C TYR A 204 -14.58 2.91 -1.98
N LYS A 205 -14.54 1.79 -1.29
CA LYS A 205 -15.14 1.60 0.03
C LYS A 205 -14.26 0.67 0.88
N ILE A 206 -14.28 0.92 2.18
CA ILE A 206 -13.61 0.09 3.17
C ILE A 206 -14.64 -0.89 3.72
N GLU A 207 -14.27 -2.15 3.84
CA GLU A 207 -15.11 -3.20 4.38
C GLU A 207 -14.35 -4.04 5.41
N ASP A 208 -15.06 -4.47 6.45
CA ASP A 208 -14.48 -5.30 7.52
C ASP A 208 -14.45 -6.78 7.15
N ASN A 209 -15.17 -7.20 6.12
CA ASN A 209 -15.25 -8.58 5.68
C ASN A 209 -15.39 -8.68 4.16
N ILE A 210 -14.28 -8.73 3.48
CA ILE A 210 -14.17 -8.94 2.04
C ILE A 210 -13.89 -10.42 1.82
N VAL A 211 -14.62 -11.05 0.88
CA VAL A 211 -14.34 -12.41 0.45
C VAL A 211 -13.65 -12.35 -0.90
N ILE A 212 -12.51 -13.03 -1.01
CA ILE A 212 -11.74 -13.20 -2.25
C ILE A 212 -11.66 -14.69 -2.55
N PRO A 213 -12.09 -15.13 -3.74
CA PRO A 213 -12.09 -16.54 -4.11
C PRO A 213 -10.68 -17.07 -4.29
N LYS A 214 -10.57 -18.39 -4.31
CA LYS A 214 -9.34 -19.08 -4.64
C LYS A 214 -8.92 -18.83 -6.11
N TYR A 215 -7.68 -19.06 -6.39
CA TYR A 215 -7.15 -19.10 -7.76
C TYR A 215 -7.60 -20.38 -8.46
N ASP A 216 -8.20 -20.21 -9.63
CA ASP A 216 -8.73 -21.34 -10.42
C ASP A 216 -7.71 -21.94 -11.41
N GLY A 217 -6.55 -21.29 -11.59
CA GLY A 217 -5.48 -21.78 -12.44
C GLY A 217 -4.54 -22.77 -11.73
N GLU A 218 -3.53 -23.25 -12.43
CA GLU A 218 -2.51 -24.16 -11.91
C GLU A 218 -1.15 -23.42 -11.85
N ILE A 219 -0.51 -23.43 -10.67
CA ILE A 219 0.86 -22.95 -10.52
C ILE A 219 1.79 -24.15 -10.71
N SER A 220 2.47 -24.24 -11.85
CA SER A 220 3.38 -25.33 -12.19
C SER A 220 4.82 -24.86 -12.28
N LEU A 221 5.71 -25.49 -11.51
CA LEU A 221 7.16 -25.27 -11.52
C LEU A 221 7.86 -26.37 -12.31
N LYS A 222 7.84 -26.25 -13.64
CA LYS A 222 8.40 -27.29 -14.52
C LYS A 222 9.93 -27.32 -14.55
N TYR A 223 10.57 -26.17 -14.43
CA TYR A 223 12.03 -26.04 -14.60
C TYR A 223 12.74 -25.64 -13.30
N SER A 224 12.05 -25.01 -12.38
CA SER A 224 12.58 -24.63 -11.07
C SER A 224 12.60 -25.83 -10.13
N LYS A 225 13.74 -26.05 -9.47
CA LYS A 225 13.93 -27.11 -8.47
C LYS A 225 14.58 -26.52 -7.24
N GLU A 226 14.32 -27.13 -6.09
CA GLU A 226 14.96 -26.76 -4.84
C GLU A 226 16.48 -26.89 -4.97
N TYR A 227 17.21 -25.83 -4.60
CA TYR A 227 18.66 -25.87 -4.48
C TYR A 227 19.02 -26.56 -3.16
N LYS A 228 19.67 -27.72 -3.24
CA LYS A 228 20.24 -28.40 -2.06
C LYS A 228 21.72 -28.10 -2.02
N GLU A 229 22.14 -27.38 -0.97
CA GLU A 229 23.55 -27.18 -0.67
C GLU A 229 24.21 -28.57 -0.48
N LYS A 230 25.32 -28.84 -1.15
CA LYS A 230 26.09 -30.06 -0.89
C LYS A 230 26.64 -29.93 0.52
N GLU A 231 26.25 -30.80 1.43
CA GLU A 231 26.98 -30.99 2.67
C GLU A 231 28.42 -31.24 2.28
N GLU A 232 29.34 -30.32 2.61
CA GLU A 232 30.78 -30.59 2.53
C GLU A 232 31.04 -31.78 3.48
N GLU A 233 31.33 -32.91 2.90
CA GLU A 233 31.87 -34.06 3.66
C GLU A 233 33.12 -33.56 4.37
N ALA A 234 32.99 -33.26 5.65
CA ALA A 234 34.13 -33.04 6.53
C ALA A 234 34.86 -34.37 6.67
N ASN A 235 35.92 -34.50 5.92
CA ASN A 235 36.96 -35.51 6.14
C ASN A 235 37.92 -35.06 7.24
#